data_df911fd7bcaf85de6778115e16a976da
#
_entry.id   df911fd7bcaf85de6778115e16a976da
#
_cell.length_a   1.000
_cell.length_b   1.000
_cell.length_c   1.000
_cell.angle_alpha   90.00
_cell.angle_beta   90.00
_cell.angle_gamma   90.00
#
_symmetry.space_group_name_H-M   'P 1'
#
loop_
_entity.id
_entity.type
_entity.pdbx_description
1 polymer ?
#
loop_
_entity_poly.entity_id
_entity_poly.type
_entity_poly.pdbx_seq_one_letter_code
_entity_poly.pdbx_strand_id
1 'polypeptide(L)'
;MKIIKTMFACLILGSLIGNVQAEEAEPKKQSFKVIVNAYDTTIPELNIEDVTVKNIRAFNVLNEPEALAVHKGTAVTITIENKSPISEGFSIDAYDIQEVIPAGKTKVVRFVADKAGAFTIWCQLHPQNIHLPGSLNVLP
;
A
#
# COMPACT_ATOMS: atom_id res chain seq x y z
N MET A 1 4.03 77.68 46.96
CA MET A 1 4.11 77.31 45.53
C MET A 1 4.25 75.74 45.45
N LYS A 2 3.14 75.05 45.18
CA LYS A 2 3.06 73.59 45.16
C LYS A 2 3.07 73.14 43.71
N ILE A 3 4.09 72.36 43.32
CA ILE A 3 4.27 71.80 42.00
C ILE A 3 3.56 70.43 41.99
N ILE A 4 2.49 70.30 41.19
CA ILE A 4 1.76 69.05 40.99
C ILE A 4 2.48 68.28 39.87
N LYS A 5 3.06 67.11 40.19
CA LYS A 5 3.58 66.15 39.18
C LYS A 5 2.45 65.27 38.70
N THR A 6 2.08 65.46 37.45
CA THR A 6 1.14 64.55 36.73
C THR A 6 1.89 63.33 36.28
N MET A 7 1.52 62.15 36.81
CA MET A 7 1.97 60.85 36.33
C MET A 7 1.16 60.44 35.13
N PHE A 8 1.81 60.27 33.97
CA PHE A 8 1.26 59.67 32.79
C PHE A 8 1.40 58.15 32.91
N ALA A 9 0.29 57.45 33.09
CA ALA A 9 0.27 55.98 33.03
C ALA A 9 0.12 55.53 31.57
N CYS A 10 1.16 54.95 31.02
CA CYS A 10 1.14 54.38 29.68
C CYS A 10 0.58 52.92 29.77
N LEU A 11 -0.67 52.72 29.30
CA LEU A 11 -1.27 51.42 29.19
C LEU A 11 -0.65 50.71 27.93
N ILE A 12 0.19 49.74 28.17
CA ILE A 12 0.67 48.82 27.08
C ILE A 12 -0.38 47.75 26.94
N LEU A 13 -1.20 47.81 25.87
CA LEU A 13 -2.01 46.70 25.40
C LEU A 13 -1.08 45.68 24.73
N GLY A 14 -0.72 44.64 25.46
CA GLY A 14 -0.04 43.46 24.90
C GLY A 14 -1.05 42.63 24.11
N SER A 15 -0.99 42.70 22.80
CA SER A 15 -1.70 41.77 21.91
C SER A 15 -1.06 40.39 22.05
N LEU A 16 -1.74 39.47 22.74
CA LEU A 16 -1.49 38.03 22.71
C LEU A 16 -1.85 37.50 21.33
N ILE A 17 -0.90 37.46 20.41
CA ILE A 17 -0.99 36.67 19.19
C ILE A 17 -0.80 35.22 19.62
N GLY A 18 -1.89 34.49 19.88
CA GLY A 18 -1.86 33.07 20.06
C GLY A 18 -1.40 32.42 18.75
N ASN A 19 -0.20 31.87 18.74
CA ASN A 19 0.21 30.93 17.69
C ASN A 19 -0.71 29.71 17.76
N VAL A 20 -1.75 29.68 16.92
CA VAL A 20 -2.49 28.46 16.61
C VAL A 20 -1.53 27.60 15.75
N GLN A 21 -0.70 26.80 16.40
CA GLN A 21 -0.05 25.69 15.71
C GLN A 21 -1.18 24.74 15.29
N ALA A 22 -1.43 24.68 13.98
CA ALA A 22 -2.24 23.61 13.41
C ALA A 22 -1.54 22.29 13.81
N GLU A 23 -2.17 21.52 14.67
CA GLU A 23 -1.73 20.17 15.01
C GLU A 23 -1.84 19.36 13.73
N GLU A 24 -0.70 19.07 13.11
CA GLU A 24 -0.62 18.26 11.90
C GLU A 24 -1.09 16.86 12.28
N ALA A 25 -2.31 16.50 11.83
CA ALA A 25 -2.93 15.22 12.18
C ALA A 25 -2.00 14.08 11.74
N GLU A 26 -1.64 13.21 12.69
CA GLU A 26 -0.83 12.02 12.41
C GLU A 26 -1.44 11.23 11.23
N PRO A 27 -0.66 10.79 10.25
CA PRO A 27 -1.17 10.06 9.09
C PRO A 27 -1.84 8.77 9.56
N LYS A 28 -3.00 8.48 8.97
CA LYS A 28 -3.67 7.19 9.20
C LYS A 28 -2.69 6.07 8.87
N LYS A 29 -2.66 5.02 9.70
CA LYS A 29 -1.81 3.85 9.51
C LYS A 29 -2.66 2.65 9.15
N GLN A 30 -2.28 1.88 8.14
CA GLN A 30 -2.97 0.67 7.73
C GLN A 30 -1.96 -0.43 7.41
N SER A 31 -2.24 -1.64 7.92
CA SER A 31 -1.40 -2.81 7.71
C SER A 31 -2.16 -3.90 6.99
N PHE A 32 -1.50 -4.55 6.03
CA PHE A 32 -2.01 -5.70 5.30
C PHE A 32 -1.06 -6.88 5.45
N LYS A 33 -1.63 -8.07 5.35
CA LYS A 33 -0.89 -9.29 5.10
C LYS A 33 -1.31 -9.81 3.73
N VAL A 34 -0.33 -10.03 2.86
CA VAL A 34 -0.50 -10.66 1.56
C VAL A 34 0.21 -12.01 1.59
N ILE A 35 -0.50 -13.06 1.23
CA ILE A 35 0.06 -14.39 1.05
C ILE A 35 0.19 -14.63 -0.45
N VAL A 36 1.39 -15.01 -0.88
CA VAL A 36 1.65 -15.40 -2.27
C VAL A 36 1.58 -16.91 -2.34
N ASN A 37 0.47 -17.44 -2.89
CA ASN A 37 0.20 -18.87 -3.02
C ASN A 37 0.35 -19.34 -4.45
N ALA A 38 0.85 -20.58 -4.62
CA ALA A 38 0.89 -21.27 -5.90
C ALA A 38 -0.18 -22.37 -5.97
N TYR A 39 -0.82 -22.46 -7.13
CA TYR A 39 -1.84 -23.45 -7.46
C TYR A 39 -1.40 -24.27 -8.66
N ASP A 40 -1.21 -25.57 -8.48
CA ASP A 40 -0.86 -26.53 -9.53
C ASP A 40 -2.09 -27.42 -9.77
N THR A 41 -2.76 -27.22 -10.90
CA THR A 41 -4.02 -27.89 -11.23
C THR A 41 -3.87 -28.67 -12.52
N THR A 42 -4.30 -29.93 -12.51
CA THR A 42 -4.39 -30.77 -13.71
C THR A 42 -5.84 -31.06 -14.03
N ILE A 43 -6.28 -30.70 -15.23
CA ILE A 43 -7.61 -31.00 -15.77
C ILE A 43 -7.44 -32.00 -16.91
N PRO A 44 -7.89 -33.26 -16.76
CA PRO A 44 -7.71 -34.28 -17.77
C PRO A 44 -8.42 -33.94 -19.09
N GLU A 45 -9.63 -33.39 -18.99
CA GLU A 45 -10.42 -32.98 -20.13
C GLU A 45 -11.33 -31.79 -19.74
N LEU A 46 -11.41 -30.81 -20.61
CA LEU A 46 -12.28 -29.66 -20.50
C LEU A 46 -13.05 -29.48 -21.82
N ASN A 47 -14.37 -29.51 -21.75
CA ASN A 47 -15.25 -29.25 -22.88
C ASN A 47 -15.85 -27.85 -22.72
N ILE A 48 -15.59 -26.98 -23.68
CA ILE A 48 -16.13 -25.63 -23.76
C ILE A 48 -16.75 -25.48 -25.15
N GLU A 49 -18.07 -25.29 -25.19
CA GLU A 49 -18.85 -25.28 -26.45
C GLU A 49 -18.52 -26.52 -27.30
N ASP A 50 -17.99 -26.35 -28.51
CA ASP A 50 -17.61 -27.43 -29.41
C ASP A 50 -16.12 -27.78 -29.37
N VAL A 51 -15.37 -27.24 -28.40
CA VAL A 51 -13.92 -27.44 -28.25
C VAL A 51 -13.63 -28.37 -27.08
N THR A 52 -12.95 -29.46 -27.33
CA THR A 52 -12.44 -30.37 -26.30
C THR A 52 -10.92 -30.14 -26.13
N VAL A 53 -10.48 -29.73 -24.94
CA VAL A 53 -9.09 -29.60 -24.58
C VAL A 53 -8.71 -30.67 -23.57
N LYS A 54 -7.59 -31.38 -23.80
CA LYS A 54 -7.16 -32.49 -22.94
C LYS A 54 -5.82 -32.23 -22.31
N ASN A 55 -5.58 -32.87 -21.15
CA ASN A 55 -4.29 -32.85 -20.43
C ASN A 55 -3.81 -31.43 -20.13
N ILE A 56 -4.72 -30.55 -19.66
CA ILE A 56 -4.37 -29.18 -19.26
C ILE A 56 -3.67 -29.25 -17.90
N ARG A 57 -2.48 -28.68 -17.82
CA ARG A 57 -1.83 -28.36 -16.54
C ARG A 57 -1.69 -26.85 -16.43
N ALA A 58 -2.21 -26.28 -15.36
CA ALA A 58 -2.10 -24.87 -15.04
C ALA A 58 -1.33 -24.71 -13.73
N PHE A 59 -0.27 -23.92 -13.78
CA PHE A 59 0.45 -23.46 -12.58
C PHE A 59 0.27 -21.95 -12.48
N ASN A 60 -0.44 -21.50 -11.46
CA ASN A 60 -0.74 -20.09 -11.23
C ASN A 60 -0.31 -19.68 -9.83
N VAL A 61 0.18 -18.47 -9.72
CA VAL A 61 0.50 -17.81 -8.45
C VAL A 61 -0.41 -16.61 -8.27
N LEU A 62 -0.92 -16.46 -7.07
CA LEU A 62 -1.89 -15.42 -6.70
C LEU A 62 -1.43 -14.68 -5.47
N ASN A 63 -1.71 -13.38 -5.43
CA ASN A 63 -1.64 -12.58 -4.22
C ASN A 63 -2.98 -12.71 -3.47
N GLU A 64 -2.94 -13.06 -2.19
CA GLU A 64 -4.15 -13.21 -1.37
C GLU A 64 -4.11 -12.28 -0.14
N PRO A 65 -4.93 -11.24 -0.09
CA PRO A 65 -5.93 -10.85 -1.09
C PRO A 65 -5.33 -10.27 -2.37
N GLU A 66 -6.05 -10.39 -3.49
CA GLU A 66 -5.64 -9.85 -4.79
C GLU A 66 -5.74 -8.32 -4.85
N ALA A 67 -6.64 -7.73 -4.06
CA ALA A 67 -6.88 -6.30 -4.05
C ALA A 67 -6.76 -5.71 -2.65
N LEU A 68 -6.03 -4.59 -2.56
CA LEU A 68 -5.90 -3.78 -1.36
C LEU A 68 -6.55 -2.42 -1.61
N ALA A 69 -7.17 -1.85 -0.57
CA ALA A 69 -7.76 -0.52 -0.63
C ALA A 69 -7.35 0.33 0.57
N VAL A 70 -6.93 1.56 0.30
CA VAL A 70 -6.55 2.54 1.33
C VAL A 70 -7.02 3.94 0.92
N HIS A 71 -7.07 4.88 1.84
CA HIS A 71 -7.23 6.29 1.52
C HIS A 71 -5.88 6.97 1.27
N LYS A 72 -5.91 7.97 0.40
CA LYS A 72 -4.74 8.84 0.15
C LYS A 72 -4.22 9.44 1.46
N GLY A 73 -2.90 9.50 1.59
CA GLY A 73 -2.22 9.99 2.79
C GLY A 73 -2.01 8.92 3.88
N THR A 74 -2.50 7.69 3.68
CA THR A 74 -2.31 6.60 4.64
C THR A 74 -0.87 6.07 4.61
N ALA A 75 -0.26 5.91 5.78
CA ALA A 75 0.99 5.18 5.94
C ALA A 75 0.70 3.67 5.92
N VAL A 76 1.15 3.00 4.86
CA VAL A 76 0.85 1.60 4.57
C VAL A 76 2.02 0.70 4.95
N THR A 77 1.71 -0.42 5.59
CA THR A 77 2.64 -1.53 5.81
C THR A 77 2.05 -2.79 5.18
N ILE A 78 2.79 -3.45 4.29
CA ILE A 78 2.39 -4.74 3.72
C ILE A 78 3.41 -5.79 4.14
N THR A 79 2.94 -6.82 4.83
CA THR A 79 3.71 -8.03 5.13
C THR A 79 3.39 -9.07 4.06
N ILE A 80 4.40 -9.46 3.26
CA ILE A 80 4.25 -10.38 2.14
C ILE A 80 4.88 -11.71 2.55
N GLU A 81 4.08 -12.77 2.63
CA GLU A 81 4.52 -14.13 2.95
C GLU A 81 4.47 -15.00 1.68
N ASN A 82 5.63 -15.43 1.19
CA ASN A 82 5.71 -16.30 0.02
C ASN A 82 5.54 -17.76 0.43
N LYS A 83 4.40 -18.37 0.11
CA LYS A 83 4.11 -19.80 0.25
C LYS A 83 4.28 -20.58 -1.06
N SER A 84 4.59 -19.89 -2.16
CA SER A 84 4.96 -20.53 -3.42
C SER A 84 6.27 -21.33 -3.27
N PRO A 85 6.44 -22.42 -4.02
CA PRO A 85 7.69 -23.21 -4.00
C PRO A 85 8.86 -22.52 -4.70
N ILE A 86 8.63 -21.36 -5.31
CA ILE A 86 9.64 -20.59 -6.04
C ILE A 86 9.78 -19.17 -5.47
N SER A 87 10.84 -18.46 -5.84
CA SER A 87 10.98 -17.04 -5.51
C SER A 87 9.94 -16.22 -6.26
N GLU A 88 9.34 -15.26 -5.59
CA GLU A 88 8.30 -14.40 -6.15
C GLU A 88 8.71 -12.92 -6.09
N GLY A 89 8.22 -12.14 -7.06
CA GLY A 89 8.37 -10.70 -7.08
C GLY A 89 7.13 -10.01 -6.50
N PHE A 90 7.34 -8.84 -5.94
CA PHE A 90 6.27 -7.95 -5.48
C PHE A 90 6.63 -6.51 -5.82
N SER A 91 6.01 -5.98 -6.85
CA SER A 91 6.28 -4.65 -7.38
C SER A 91 5.03 -3.77 -7.41
N ILE A 92 5.20 -2.50 -7.04
CA ILE A 92 4.21 -1.43 -7.21
C ILE A 92 4.98 -0.22 -7.74
N ASP A 93 5.00 -0.05 -9.06
CA ASP A 93 5.87 0.94 -9.74
C ASP A 93 5.62 2.37 -9.29
N ALA A 94 4.35 2.73 -9.01
CA ALA A 94 3.98 4.05 -8.56
C ALA A 94 4.63 4.48 -7.23
N TYR A 95 5.11 3.52 -6.45
CA TYR A 95 5.73 3.71 -5.13
C TYR A 95 7.17 3.20 -5.07
N ASP A 96 7.80 2.95 -6.23
CA ASP A 96 9.18 2.44 -6.35
C ASP A 96 9.44 1.18 -5.50
N ILE A 97 8.40 0.35 -5.33
CA ILE A 97 8.49 -0.92 -4.63
C ILE A 97 8.84 -2.02 -5.63
N GLN A 98 9.95 -2.71 -5.38
CA GLN A 98 10.39 -3.85 -6.17
C GLN A 98 11.14 -4.83 -5.26
N GLU A 99 10.41 -5.83 -4.73
CA GLU A 99 10.97 -6.81 -3.81
C GLU A 99 11.00 -8.20 -4.43
N VAL A 100 12.04 -8.98 -4.09
CA VAL A 100 12.12 -10.39 -4.35
C VAL A 100 12.00 -11.15 -3.04
N ILE A 101 11.03 -12.06 -2.98
CA ILE A 101 10.73 -12.85 -1.78
C ILE A 101 11.04 -14.33 -2.09
N PRO A 102 12.13 -14.88 -1.56
CA PRO A 102 12.46 -16.30 -1.75
C PRO A 102 11.35 -17.21 -1.23
N ALA A 103 11.27 -18.43 -1.76
CA ALA A 103 10.31 -19.45 -1.33
C ALA A 103 10.30 -19.62 0.18
N GLY A 104 9.13 -19.61 0.81
CA GLY A 104 8.94 -19.76 2.25
C GLY A 104 9.42 -18.59 3.09
N LYS A 105 9.77 -17.44 2.50
CA LYS A 105 10.22 -16.23 3.22
C LYS A 105 9.14 -15.16 3.28
N THR A 106 9.38 -14.19 4.17
CA THR A 106 8.52 -13.04 4.39
C THR A 106 9.31 -11.76 4.19
N LYS A 107 8.69 -10.78 3.55
CA LYS A 107 9.19 -9.42 3.40
C LYS A 107 8.16 -8.42 3.91
N VAL A 108 8.64 -7.24 4.31
CA VAL A 108 7.78 -6.13 4.74
C VAL A 108 8.13 -4.90 3.95
N VAL A 109 7.15 -4.31 3.27
CA VAL A 109 7.26 -3.03 2.58
C VAL A 109 6.47 -1.96 3.31
N ARG A 110 6.95 -0.71 3.26
CA ARG A 110 6.32 0.44 3.89
C ARG A 110 6.39 1.63 2.95
N PHE A 111 5.26 2.34 2.82
CA PHE A 111 5.18 3.55 2.00
C PHE A 111 4.01 4.43 2.46
N VAL A 112 3.94 5.64 1.94
CA VAL A 112 2.76 6.51 2.09
C VAL A 112 1.99 6.47 0.78
N ALA A 113 0.69 6.18 0.85
CA ALA A 113 -0.20 6.15 -0.30
C ALA A 113 -0.58 7.59 -0.71
N ASP A 114 0.37 8.35 -1.26
CA ASP A 114 0.26 9.78 -1.57
C ASP A 114 -0.40 10.09 -2.92
N LYS A 115 -0.61 9.07 -3.76
CA LYS A 115 -1.19 9.16 -5.10
C LYS A 115 -2.52 8.43 -5.15
N ALA A 116 -3.63 9.13 -5.43
CA ALA A 116 -4.93 8.48 -5.65
C ALA A 116 -4.94 7.77 -7.02
N GLY A 117 -5.58 6.59 -7.08
CA GLY A 117 -5.67 5.79 -8.31
C GLY A 117 -5.68 4.29 -8.04
N ALA A 118 -5.72 3.51 -9.13
CA ALA A 118 -5.56 2.06 -9.11
C ALA A 118 -4.16 1.71 -9.66
N PHE A 119 -3.40 0.97 -8.87
CA PHE A 119 -2.02 0.59 -9.19
C PHE A 119 -1.90 -0.92 -9.22
N THR A 120 -1.18 -1.44 -10.21
CA THR A 120 -0.94 -2.87 -10.34
C THR A 120 0.09 -3.33 -9.31
N ILE A 121 -0.22 -4.45 -8.63
CA ILE A 121 0.76 -5.24 -7.88
C ILE A 121 1.17 -6.39 -8.80
N TRP A 122 2.46 -6.50 -9.15
CA TRP A 122 2.91 -7.47 -10.13
C TRP A 122 4.23 -8.13 -9.76
N CYS A 123 4.51 -9.27 -10.38
CA CYS A 123 5.76 -10.01 -10.21
C CYS A 123 6.72 -9.71 -11.36
N GLN A 124 7.88 -9.14 -11.06
CA GLN A 124 8.91 -8.84 -12.05
C GLN A 124 9.74 -10.08 -12.49
N LEU A 125 9.54 -11.21 -11.82
CA LEU A 125 10.29 -12.44 -12.10
C LEU A 125 9.59 -13.39 -13.08
N HIS A 126 8.23 -13.32 -13.14
CA HIS A 126 7.42 -14.26 -13.90
C HIS A 126 6.44 -13.57 -14.83
N PRO A 127 6.06 -14.20 -15.96
CA PRO A 127 4.99 -13.70 -16.81
C PRO A 127 3.67 -13.60 -16.05
N GLN A 128 2.85 -12.58 -16.38
CA GLN A 128 1.59 -12.30 -15.69
C GLN A 128 0.51 -13.40 -15.83
N ASN A 129 0.66 -14.31 -16.78
CA ASN A 129 -0.20 -15.49 -16.88
C ASN A 129 0.24 -16.65 -15.96
N ILE A 130 1.41 -16.54 -15.33
CA ILE A 130 1.89 -17.45 -14.30
C ILE A 130 1.64 -16.84 -12.91
N HIS A 131 2.17 -15.65 -12.64
CA HIS A 131 1.83 -14.89 -11.43
C HIS A 131 0.84 -13.79 -11.78
N LEU A 132 -0.43 -14.02 -11.45
CA LEU A 132 -1.52 -13.11 -11.77
C LEU A 132 -1.38 -11.82 -10.96
N PRO A 133 -1.57 -10.66 -11.62
CA PRO A 133 -1.41 -9.38 -10.94
C PRO A 133 -2.53 -9.12 -9.94
N GLY A 134 -2.18 -8.45 -8.85
CA GLY A 134 -3.12 -7.86 -7.91
C GLY A 134 -3.28 -6.36 -8.12
N SER A 135 -3.99 -5.69 -7.21
CA SER A 135 -4.20 -4.25 -7.27
C SER A 135 -4.09 -3.56 -5.91
N LEU A 136 -3.57 -2.33 -5.92
CA LEU A 136 -3.66 -1.37 -4.83
C LEU A 136 -4.57 -0.22 -5.27
N ASN A 137 -5.70 -0.03 -4.60
CA ASN A 137 -6.66 1.03 -4.86
C ASN A 137 -6.51 2.11 -3.79
N VAL A 138 -6.06 3.31 -4.20
CA VAL A 138 -5.91 4.46 -3.32
C VAL A 138 -7.07 5.42 -3.57
N LEU A 139 -7.97 5.49 -2.62
CA LEU A 139 -9.17 6.33 -2.64
C LEU A 139 -8.79 7.79 -2.29
N PRO A 140 -9.44 8.79 -2.88
CA PRO A 140 -9.24 10.19 -2.54
C PRO A 140 -9.42 10.52 -1.07
#